data_bff19653c73dfff28dcfebdd299d1453
#
_entry.id   bff19653c73dfff28dcfebdd299d1453
#
_cell.length_a   1.000
_cell.length_b   1.000
_cell.length_c   1.000
_cell.angle_alpha   90.00
_cell.angle_beta   90.00
_cell.angle_gamma   90.00
#
_symmetry.space_group_name_H-M   'P 1'
#
loop_
_entity.id
_entity.type
_entity.pdbx_description
1 polymer ?
#
loop_
_entity_poly.entity_id
_entity_poly.type
_entity_poly.pdbx_seq_one_letter_code
_entity_poly.pdbx_strand_id
1 'polypeptide(L)'
;MAHDIQFADGAAPFSQTQQFHDIKNAAHEHLLTRIEELGAEFGRWSRQAINQFVDLEIDSFVRLRRIPLNENEVRAIAEALTKELAGFGPIEDLLADPAVEDILINGYNDVYVSRHGMLAKLPVRFTDNAHLLRIVRRILAPIGRRLDESNPMVDARLPDGGRVNVVIEPLSIDGPIVSIRKFRKDPLKPSDLLGNGTYNEEIGALLEAAVEARCNVLVSGGTSSGKTSLLNALAFHIPEPERVVTIEDTAELSLNHPHVVRLESRPGGFDGSGVVTIRDLLRNTLRMRPDRIIVGEVRGGEVLEMLQAMNTGHDGSMGTVHASSPRECLYRLEMLAGFAGFQGTESSLRRQIANAIDFIVQIGRLSNGRRRILSITEVTGLSDNIIATQELYRYEARVTPEGEEVDHWESLGIHPHSPKLARFRQTLSGGAAGGGFGGGFGGG
;
A
#
# COMPACT_ATOMS: atom_id res chain seq x y z
N MET A 1 -17.61 -16.52 13.58
CA MET A 1 -18.05 -17.55 12.61
C MET A 1 -17.14 -17.44 11.40
N ALA A 2 -16.35 -18.47 11.15
CA ALA A 2 -15.62 -18.58 9.91
C ALA A 2 -16.66 -18.66 8.77
N HIS A 3 -16.71 -17.65 7.91
CA HIS A 3 -17.39 -17.81 6.63
C HIS A 3 -16.56 -18.80 5.83
N ASP A 4 -16.96 -20.06 5.90
CA ASP A 4 -16.64 -21.06 4.90
C ASP A 4 -17.00 -20.47 3.54
N ILE A 5 -15.98 -20.11 2.77
CA ILE A 5 -16.14 -19.95 1.34
C ILE A 5 -16.40 -21.38 0.84
N GLN A 6 -17.67 -21.77 0.82
CA GLN A 6 -18.13 -22.94 0.09
C GLN A 6 -17.71 -22.75 -1.37
N PHE A 7 -16.60 -23.41 -1.75
CA PHE A 7 -16.42 -23.78 -3.12
C PHE A 7 -17.58 -24.73 -3.42
N ALA A 8 -18.47 -24.29 -4.30
CA ALA A 8 -19.50 -25.15 -4.83
C ALA A 8 -18.84 -26.46 -5.27
N ASP A 9 -19.41 -27.61 -4.84
CA ASP A 9 -19.10 -28.95 -5.33
C ASP A 9 -19.38 -29.00 -6.84
N GLY A 10 -18.40 -28.56 -7.64
CA GLY A 10 -18.38 -28.61 -9.10
C GLY A 10 -16.97 -29.00 -9.51
N ALA A 11 -16.84 -29.84 -10.52
CA ALA A 11 -15.56 -30.19 -11.15
C ALA A 11 -14.73 -28.93 -11.36
N ALA A 12 -13.41 -29.00 -11.08
CA ALA A 12 -12.49 -27.88 -11.25
C ALA A 12 -12.70 -27.24 -12.65
N PRO A 13 -12.71 -25.90 -12.77
CA PRO A 13 -12.83 -25.24 -14.06
C PRO A 13 -11.83 -25.82 -15.06
N PHE A 14 -12.23 -25.97 -16.33
CA PHE A 14 -11.39 -26.54 -17.38
C PHE A 14 -9.98 -25.91 -17.39
N SER A 15 -9.88 -24.60 -17.20
CA SER A 15 -8.61 -23.85 -17.11
C SER A 15 -7.65 -24.29 -15.99
N GLN A 16 -8.11 -25.09 -15.03
CA GLN A 16 -7.31 -25.64 -13.93
C GLN A 16 -6.96 -27.12 -14.12
N THR A 17 -7.44 -27.75 -15.19
CA THR A 17 -7.19 -29.18 -15.48
C THR A 17 -5.82 -29.41 -16.14
N GLN A 18 -5.25 -30.60 -15.94
CA GLN A 18 -4.04 -31.00 -16.64
C GLN A 18 -4.25 -31.01 -18.16
N GLN A 19 -5.41 -31.45 -18.61
CA GLN A 19 -5.81 -31.46 -20.03
C GLN A 19 -5.72 -30.06 -20.66
N PHE A 20 -6.22 -29.02 -19.95
CA PHE A 20 -6.09 -27.64 -20.42
C PHE A 20 -4.62 -27.25 -20.61
N HIS A 21 -3.76 -27.56 -19.64
CA HIS A 21 -2.33 -27.22 -19.72
C HIS A 21 -1.63 -27.94 -20.86
N ASP A 22 -1.92 -29.23 -21.08
CA ASP A 22 -1.29 -30.03 -22.14
C ASP A 22 -1.70 -29.51 -23.53
N ILE A 23 -3.00 -29.25 -23.73
CA ILE A 23 -3.50 -28.69 -24.99
C ILE A 23 -2.99 -27.28 -25.22
N LYS A 24 -2.99 -26.43 -24.19
CA LYS A 24 -2.49 -25.05 -24.25
C LYS A 24 -1.00 -25.04 -24.67
N ASN A 25 -0.16 -25.92 -24.09
CA ASN A 25 1.24 -26.00 -24.45
C ASN A 25 1.44 -26.46 -25.90
N ALA A 26 0.74 -27.49 -26.33
CA ALA A 26 0.80 -27.96 -27.73
C ALA A 26 0.30 -26.88 -28.73
N ALA A 27 -0.73 -26.14 -28.36
CA ALA A 27 -1.26 -25.02 -29.15
C ALA A 27 -0.27 -23.84 -29.18
N HIS A 28 0.43 -23.58 -28.08
CA HIS A 28 1.47 -22.55 -28.00
C HIS A 28 2.65 -22.86 -28.95
N GLU A 29 3.14 -24.11 -28.98
CA GLU A 29 4.17 -24.52 -29.93
C GLU A 29 3.71 -24.35 -31.39
N HIS A 30 2.45 -24.70 -31.68
CA HIS A 30 1.86 -24.45 -32.99
C HIS A 30 1.86 -22.97 -33.36
N LEU A 31 1.44 -22.10 -32.43
CA LEU A 31 1.45 -20.64 -32.65
C LEU A 31 2.85 -20.11 -32.89
N LEU A 32 3.86 -20.56 -32.13
CA LEU A 32 5.26 -20.14 -32.32
C LEU A 32 5.76 -20.52 -33.72
N THR A 33 5.48 -21.74 -34.21
CA THR A 33 5.82 -22.16 -35.56
C THR A 33 5.16 -21.26 -36.61
N ARG A 34 3.86 -20.94 -36.42
CA ARG A 34 3.14 -20.04 -37.34
C ARG A 34 3.70 -18.63 -37.33
N ILE A 35 4.11 -18.11 -36.17
CA ILE A 35 4.73 -16.78 -36.03
C ILE A 35 6.09 -16.75 -36.75
N GLU A 36 6.89 -17.81 -36.64
CA GLU A 36 8.16 -17.91 -37.36
C GLU A 36 7.96 -17.92 -38.88
N GLU A 37 6.94 -18.62 -39.37
CA GLU A 37 6.59 -18.63 -40.81
C GLU A 37 6.16 -17.26 -41.30
N LEU A 38 5.46 -16.44 -40.48
CA LEU A 38 4.99 -15.11 -40.83
C LEU A 38 6.10 -14.04 -40.76
N GLY A 39 7.26 -14.35 -40.14
CA GLY A 39 8.41 -13.49 -40.06
C GLY A 39 8.34 -12.37 -39.00
N ALA A 40 9.33 -11.49 -38.98
CA ALA A 40 9.65 -10.58 -37.88
C ALA A 40 8.61 -9.46 -37.59
N GLU A 41 7.51 -9.37 -38.30
CA GLU A 41 6.53 -8.29 -38.10
C GLU A 41 5.63 -8.48 -36.89
N PHE A 42 5.56 -9.71 -36.31
CA PHE A 42 4.70 -10.03 -35.17
C PHE A 42 4.92 -9.10 -33.96
N GLY A 43 6.14 -8.68 -33.69
CA GLY A 43 6.45 -7.76 -32.60
C GLY A 43 5.86 -6.36 -32.73
N ARG A 44 5.31 -6.00 -33.92
CA ARG A 44 4.64 -4.72 -34.19
C ARG A 44 3.12 -4.81 -34.17
N TRP A 45 2.56 -6.02 -34.00
CA TRP A 45 1.13 -6.21 -34.02
C TRP A 45 0.47 -5.59 -32.80
N SER A 46 -0.71 -5.00 -33.02
CA SER A 46 -1.58 -4.58 -31.92
C SER A 46 -2.13 -5.79 -31.15
N ARG A 47 -2.48 -5.61 -29.90
CA ARG A 47 -3.13 -6.67 -29.11
C ARG A 47 -4.37 -7.24 -29.82
N GLN A 48 -5.14 -6.39 -30.50
CA GLN A 48 -6.32 -6.81 -31.26
C GLN A 48 -5.95 -7.73 -32.44
N ALA A 49 -4.86 -7.41 -33.16
CA ALA A 49 -4.38 -8.25 -34.26
C ALA A 49 -3.87 -9.60 -33.76
N ILE A 50 -3.15 -9.60 -32.61
CA ILE A 50 -2.71 -10.84 -31.97
C ILE A 50 -3.91 -11.70 -31.54
N ASN A 51 -4.92 -11.08 -30.95
CA ASN A 51 -6.15 -11.79 -30.52
C ASN A 51 -6.83 -12.51 -31.72
N GLN A 52 -7.06 -11.77 -32.80
CA GLN A 52 -7.66 -12.33 -34.04
C GLN A 52 -6.83 -13.47 -34.64
N PHE A 53 -5.50 -13.33 -34.65
CA PHE A 53 -4.59 -14.35 -35.12
C PHE A 53 -4.68 -15.61 -34.25
N VAL A 54 -4.63 -15.46 -32.93
CA VAL A 54 -4.73 -16.57 -31.97
C VAL A 54 -6.05 -17.30 -32.13
N ASP A 55 -7.17 -16.57 -32.21
CA ASP A 55 -8.51 -17.18 -32.40
C ASP A 55 -8.55 -18.06 -33.66
N LEU A 56 -8.05 -17.54 -34.78
CA LEU A 56 -8.05 -18.28 -36.07
C LEU A 56 -7.13 -19.52 -36.03
N GLU A 57 -5.92 -19.36 -35.48
CA GLU A 57 -4.97 -20.47 -35.45
C GLU A 57 -5.35 -21.56 -34.44
N ILE A 58 -5.95 -21.19 -33.30
CA ILE A 58 -6.44 -22.18 -32.32
C ILE A 58 -7.64 -22.95 -32.87
N ASP A 59 -8.58 -22.30 -33.52
CA ASP A 59 -9.68 -22.96 -34.20
C ASP A 59 -9.17 -23.98 -35.26
N SER A 60 -8.17 -23.57 -36.05
CA SER A 60 -7.52 -24.44 -37.04
C SER A 60 -6.80 -25.63 -36.39
N PHE A 61 -6.02 -25.37 -35.33
CA PHE A 61 -5.29 -26.37 -34.56
C PHE A 61 -6.21 -27.46 -33.98
N VAL A 62 -7.30 -27.04 -33.33
CA VAL A 62 -8.28 -27.95 -32.71
C VAL A 62 -8.97 -28.82 -33.76
N ARG A 63 -9.37 -28.23 -34.90
CA ARG A 63 -10.00 -28.98 -36.03
C ARG A 63 -9.03 -29.97 -36.67
N LEU A 64 -7.80 -29.53 -36.99
CA LEU A 64 -6.81 -30.36 -37.63
C LEU A 64 -6.40 -31.58 -36.77
N ARG A 65 -6.26 -31.36 -35.47
CA ARG A 65 -5.90 -32.40 -34.51
C ARG A 65 -7.08 -33.19 -33.95
N ARG A 66 -8.32 -32.81 -34.34
CA ARG A 66 -9.57 -33.43 -33.88
C ARG A 66 -9.66 -33.52 -32.36
N ILE A 67 -9.26 -32.44 -31.66
CA ILE A 67 -9.29 -32.38 -30.19
C ILE A 67 -10.76 -32.16 -29.78
N PRO A 68 -11.34 -33.00 -28.91
CA PRO A 68 -12.74 -32.88 -28.50
C PRO A 68 -12.89 -31.77 -27.45
N LEU A 69 -13.03 -30.52 -27.89
CA LEU A 69 -13.27 -29.35 -27.06
C LEU A 69 -14.58 -28.67 -27.47
N ASN A 70 -15.29 -28.13 -26.50
CA ASN A 70 -16.44 -27.26 -26.77
C ASN A 70 -15.93 -25.81 -27.02
N GLU A 71 -16.83 -24.95 -27.53
CA GLU A 71 -16.51 -23.56 -27.89
C GLU A 71 -15.96 -22.73 -26.70
N ASN A 72 -16.45 -22.97 -25.49
CA ASN A 72 -15.98 -22.26 -24.30
C ASN A 72 -14.55 -22.71 -23.91
N GLU A 73 -14.23 -23.97 -24.07
CA GLU A 73 -12.89 -24.52 -23.83
C GLU A 73 -11.88 -24.00 -24.85
N VAL A 74 -12.26 -23.97 -26.14
CA VAL A 74 -11.45 -23.38 -27.22
C VAL A 74 -11.16 -21.89 -26.90
N ARG A 75 -12.19 -21.15 -26.55
CA ARG A 75 -12.05 -19.73 -26.18
C ARG A 75 -11.15 -19.54 -24.97
N ALA A 76 -11.26 -20.36 -23.93
CA ALA A 76 -10.41 -20.30 -22.75
C ALA A 76 -8.92 -20.52 -23.09
N ILE A 77 -8.62 -21.43 -24.03
CA ILE A 77 -7.25 -21.66 -24.52
C ILE A 77 -6.76 -20.45 -25.32
N ALA A 78 -7.57 -19.92 -26.23
CA ALA A 78 -7.23 -18.76 -27.05
C ALA A 78 -6.96 -17.51 -26.19
N GLU A 79 -7.82 -17.24 -25.21
CA GLU A 79 -7.62 -16.15 -24.25
C GLU A 79 -6.32 -16.30 -23.43
N ALA A 80 -6.03 -17.51 -22.93
CA ALA A 80 -4.80 -17.79 -22.19
C ALA A 80 -3.56 -17.55 -23.07
N LEU A 81 -3.58 -18.01 -24.32
CA LEU A 81 -2.46 -17.82 -25.25
C LEU A 81 -2.30 -16.37 -25.70
N THR A 82 -3.39 -15.64 -25.88
CA THR A 82 -3.31 -14.18 -26.11
C THR A 82 -2.64 -13.47 -24.94
N LYS A 83 -2.99 -13.82 -23.69
CA LYS A 83 -2.34 -13.27 -22.49
C LYS A 83 -0.84 -13.62 -22.44
N GLU A 84 -0.45 -14.79 -22.92
CA GLU A 84 0.96 -15.20 -23.00
C GLU A 84 1.73 -14.46 -24.09
N LEU A 85 1.13 -14.26 -25.26
CA LEU A 85 1.79 -13.63 -26.40
C LEU A 85 1.83 -12.09 -26.29
N ALA A 86 0.74 -11.48 -25.88
CA ALA A 86 0.56 -10.02 -25.88
C ALA A 86 0.49 -9.39 -24.49
N GLY A 87 0.33 -10.18 -23.43
CA GLY A 87 0.12 -9.71 -22.06
C GLY A 87 1.14 -10.24 -21.06
N PHE A 88 0.68 -10.39 -19.82
CA PHE A 88 1.51 -10.86 -18.68
C PHE A 88 1.22 -12.31 -18.29
N GLY A 89 0.73 -13.11 -19.26
CA GLY A 89 0.49 -14.54 -19.08
C GLY A 89 -0.48 -14.84 -17.92
N PRO A 90 -0.14 -15.88 -17.10
CA PRO A 90 -1.04 -16.34 -16.05
C PRO A 90 -1.39 -15.31 -14.97
N ILE A 91 -0.61 -14.25 -14.81
CA ILE A 91 -0.82 -13.22 -13.78
C ILE A 91 -1.56 -11.97 -14.30
N GLU A 92 -1.95 -11.95 -15.58
CA GLU A 92 -2.61 -10.77 -16.16
C GLU A 92 -3.91 -10.42 -15.45
N ASP A 93 -4.75 -11.42 -15.16
CA ASP A 93 -6.01 -11.21 -14.44
C ASP A 93 -5.78 -10.74 -13.00
N LEU A 94 -4.71 -11.22 -12.36
CA LEU A 94 -4.33 -10.79 -11.01
C LEU A 94 -3.86 -9.33 -11.00
N LEU A 95 -3.13 -8.91 -12.04
CA LEU A 95 -2.73 -7.53 -12.22
C LEU A 95 -3.93 -6.62 -12.49
N ALA A 96 -4.97 -7.11 -13.16
CA ALA A 96 -6.19 -6.37 -13.45
C ALA A 96 -7.18 -6.33 -12.27
N ASP A 97 -7.19 -7.36 -11.38
CA ASP A 97 -8.13 -7.47 -10.26
C ASP A 97 -7.89 -6.40 -9.19
N PRO A 98 -8.80 -5.42 -8.98
CA PRO A 98 -8.58 -4.35 -7.99
C PRO A 98 -8.55 -4.84 -6.53
N ALA A 99 -9.06 -6.04 -6.25
CA ALA A 99 -9.03 -6.63 -4.90
C ALA A 99 -7.67 -7.22 -4.54
N VAL A 100 -6.79 -7.46 -5.53
CA VAL A 100 -5.43 -7.96 -5.31
C VAL A 100 -4.52 -6.80 -4.93
N GLU A 101 -3.90 -6.89 -3.76
CA GLU A 101 -2.94 -5.92 -3.21
C GLU A 101 -1.50 -6.28 -3.60
N ASP A 102 -1.09 -7.54 -3.34
CA ASP A 102 0.23 -8.06 -3.67
C ASP A 102 0.11 -9.37 -4.46
N ILE A 103 1.06 -9.61 -5.37
CA ILE A 103 1.26 -10.88 -6.09
C ILE A 103 2.68 -11.36 -5.76
N LEU A 104 2.79 -12.55 -5.17
CA LEU A 104 4.05 -13.15 -4.76
C LEU A 104 4.25 -14.45 -5.53
N ILE A 105 5.38 -14.59 -6.21
CA ILE A 105 5.69 -15.75 -7.05
C ILE A 105 7.02 -16.34 -6.57
N ASN A 106 7.01 -17.61 -6.16
CA ASN A 106 8.16 -18.35 -5.69
C ASN A 106 8.44 -19.49 -6.67
N GLY A 107 9.22 -19.21 -7.72
CA GLY A 107 9.38 -20.12 -8.85
C GLY A 107 8.10 -20.22 -9.69
N TYR A 108 8.14 -21.05 -10.74
CA TYR A 108 7.08 -21.12 -11.74
C TYR A 108 5.74 -21.68 -11.22
N ASN A 109 5.74 -22.38 -10.09
CA ASN A 109 4.61 -23.19 -9.63
C ASN A 109 3.87 -22.62 -8.42
N ASP A 110 4.46 -21.65 -7.71
CA ASP A 110 3.95 -21.15 -6.45
C ASP A 110 3.58 -19.67 -6.55
N VAL A 111 2.29 -19.40 -6.80
CA VAL A 111 1.74 -18.07 -6.90
C VAL A 111 0.79 -17.81 -5.72
N TYR A 112 1.07 -16.74 -4.99
CA TYR A 112 0.27 -16.26 -3.87
C TYR A 112 -0.23 -14.86 -4.15
N VAL A 113 -1.40 -14.53 -3.63
CA VAL A 113 -1.95 -13.16 -3.66
C VAL A 113 -2.35 -12.70 -2.28
N SER A 114 -2.20 -11.42 -2.03
CA SER A 114 -2.79 -10.74 -0.87
C SER A 114 -4.08 -10.05 -1.30
N ARG A 115 -5.19 -10.37 -0.63
CA ARG A 115 -6.48 -9.68 -0.75
C ARG A 115 -6.96 -9.29 0.65
N HIS A 116 -7.30 -8.03 0.84
CA HIS A 116 -7.70 -7.50 2.16
C HIS A 116 -6.70 -7.86 3.27
N GLY A 117 -5.42 -7.86 2.92
CA GLY A 117 -4.33 -8.23 3.83
C GLY A 117 -4.20 -9.74 4.11
N MET A 118 -5.03 -10.61 3.56
CA MET A 118 -4.92 -12.06 3.72
C MET A 118 -4.20 -12.69 2.54
N LEU A 119 -3.20 -13.52 2.84
CA LEU A 119 -2.41 -14.22 1.83
C LEU A 119 -3.04 -15.58 1.51
N ALA A 120 -3.24 -15.86 0.21
CA ALA A 120 -3.76 -17.12 -0.27
C ALA A 120 -2.94 -17.64 -1.45
N LYS A 121 -2.68 -18.95 -1.49
CA LYS A 121 -2.09 -19.62 -2.66
C LYS A 121 -3.17 -19.81 -3.72
N LEU A 122 -2.82 -19.54 -4.98
CA LEU A 122 -3.73 -19.72 -6.12
C LEU A 122 -3.30 -20.92 -6.98
N PRO A 123 -4.24 -21.56 -7.68
CA PRO A 123 -3.94 -22.62 -8.66
C PRO A 123 -3.47 -22.02 -10.00
N VAL A 124 -2.62 -20.99 -9.92
CA VAL A 124 -2.01 -20.31 -11.07
C VAL A 124 -0.56 -20.75 -11.14
N ARG A 125 -0.07 -21.11 -12.33
CA ARG A 125 1.31 -21.51 -12.54
C ARG A 125 1.82 -21.08 -13.91
N PHE A 126 3.10 -20.90 -14.01
CA PHE A 126 3.82 -20.77 -15.29
C PHE A 126 4.21 -22.15 -15.81
N THR A 127 4.60 -22.23 -17.06
CA THR A 127 5.03 -23.52 -17.67
C THR A 127 6.34 -23.99 -17.02
N ASP A 128 7.29 -23.07 -16.86
CA ASP A 128 8.61 -23.29 -16.26
C ASP A 128 9.21 -21.94 -15.79
N ASN A 129 10.40 -21.98 -15.20
CA ASN A 129 11.12 -20.78 -14.76
C ASN A 129 11.53 -19.87 -15.93
N ALA A 130 11.81 -20.43 -17.11
CA ALA A 130 12.15 -19.63 -18.29
C ALA A 130 10.93 -18.83 -18.79
N HIS A 131 9.72 -19.44 -18.74
CA HIS A 131 8.47 -18.72 -19.01
C HIS A 131 8.24 -17.57 -18.01
N LEU A 132 8.38 -17.84 -16.71
CA LEU A 132 8.28 -16.80 -15.68
C LEU A 132 9.25 -15.65 -15.98
N LEU A 133 10.50 -15.93 -16.27
CA LEU A 133 11.51 -14.92 -16.58
C LEU A 133 11.17 -14.09 -17.85
N ARG A 134 10.59 -14.71 -18.88
CA ARG A 134 10.11 -13.97 -20.07
C ARG A 134 9.04 -12.96 -19.71
N ILE A 135 8.06 -13.35 -18.88
CA ILE A 135 7.02 -12.44 -18.41
C ILE A 135 7.60 -11.34 -17.55
N VAL A 136 8.49 -11.65 -16.61
CA VAL A 136 9.18 -10.66 -15.76
C VAL A 136 9.97 -9.66 -16.60
N ARG A 137 10.74 -10.12 -17.59
CA ARG A 137 11.48 -9.22 -18.50
C ARG A 137 10.54 -8.31 -19.28
N ARG A 138 9.35 -8.78 -19.66
CA ARG A 138 8.32 -7.95 -20.30
C ARG A 138 7.77 -6.89 -19.35
N ILE A 139 7.56 -7.23 -18.08
CA ILE A 139 7.16 -6.26 -17.04
C ILE A 139 8.23 -5.19 -16.83
N LEU A 140 9.50 -5.57 -16.85
CA LEU A 140 10.63 -4.66 -16.64
C LEU A 140 11.04 -3.85 -17.88
N ALA A 141 10.68 -4.30 -19.09
CA ALA A 141 11.08 -3.67 -20.35
C ALA A 141 10.74 -2.16 -20.44
N PRO A 142 9.52 -1.69 -20.07
CA PRO A 142 9.19 -0.26 -20.11
C PRO A 142 10.03 0.59 -19.14
N ILE A 143 10.63 -0.03 -18.12
CA ILE A 143 11.39 0.64 -17.06
C ILE A 143 12.87 0.74 -17.43
N GLY A 144 13.32 -0.01 -18.44
CA GLY A 144 14.72 -0.03 -18.88
C GLY A 144 15.68 -0.70 -17.88
N ARG A 145 15.18 -1.48 -16.93
CA ARG A 145 16.01 -2.22 -15.96
C ARG A 145 16.46 -3.55 -16.55
N ARG A 146 17.73 -3.88 -16.32
CA ARG A 146 18.31 -5.17 -16.73
C ARG A 146 18.19 -6.17 -15.59
N LEU A 147 17.85 -7.41 -15.96
CA LEU A 147 17.79 -8.57 -15.07
C LEU A 147 18.53 -9.70 -15.72
N ASP A 148 19.74 -9.98 -15.25
CA ASP A 148 20.66 -11.02 -15.74
C ASP A 148 21.56 -11.50 -14.60
N GLU A 149 22.47 -12.46 -14.87
CA GLU A 149 23.39 -13.01 -13.87
C GLU A 149 24.31 -11.93 -13.22
N SER A 150 24.63 -10.87 -13.96
CA SER A 150 25.42 -9.75 -13.44
C SER A 150 24.58 -8.81 -12.59
N ASN A 151 23.28 -8.79 -12.80
CA ASN A 151 22.30 -7.99 -12.08
C ASN A 151 21.12 -8.88 -11.66
N PRO A 152 21.35 -9.80 -10.69
CA PRO A 152 20.39 -10.85 -10.36
C PRO A 152 19.21 -10.38 -9.50
N MET A 153 19.13 -9.09 -9.17
CA MET A 153 18.00 -8.50 -8.44
C MET A 153 17.65 -7.12 -8.99
N VAL A 154 16.36 -6.86 -9.02
CA VAL A 154 15.78 -5.58 -9.47
C VAL A 154 14.69 -5.16 -8.50
N ASP A 155 14.75 -3.92 -8.05
CA ASP A 155 13.65 -3.21 -7.42
C ASP A 155 13.27 -2.03 -8.30
N ALA A 156 12.00 -1.97 -8.74
CA ALA A 156 11.57 -0.99 -9.71
C ALA A 156 10.10 -0.59 -9.53
N ARG A 157 9.78 0.61 -10.01
CA ARG A 157 8.42 1.10 -10.09
C ARG A 157 7.83 0.82 -11.47
N LEU A 158 6.63 0.24 -11.47
CA LEU A 158 5.87 -0.01 -12.68
C LEU A 158 5.23 1.28 -13.23
N PRO A 159 4.91 1.35 -14.54
CA PRO A 159 4.28 2.54 -15.14
C PRO A 159 2.91 2.89 -14.52
N ASP A 160 2.20 1.92 -13.96
CA ASP A 160 0.92 2.12 -13.26
C ASP A 160 1.09 2.62 -11.82
N GLY A 161 2.32 2.76 -11.35
CA GLY A 161 2.69 3.20 -10.01
C GLY A 161 2.98 2.06 -9.03
N GLY A 162 2.73 0.82 -9.40
CA GLY A 162 3.06 -0.37 -8.60
C GLY A 162 4.57 -0.56 -8.44
N ARG A 163 4.95 -1.46 -7.55
CA ARG A 163 6.35 -1.86 -7.32
C ARG A 163 6.54 -3.30 -7.73
N VAL A 164 7.70 -3.60 -8.31
CA VAL A 164 8.13 -4.96 -8.59
C VAL A 164 9.53 -5.17 -8.04
N ASN A 165 9.67 -6.20 -7.22
CA ASN A 165 10.98 -6.72 -6.79
C ASN A 165 11.17 -8.10 -7.40
N VAL A 166 12.33 -8.34 -7.99
CA VAL A 166 12.69 -9.61 -8.62
C VAL A 166 14.07 -10.04 -8.15
N VAL A 167 14.21 -11.31 -7.81
CA VAL A 167 15.49 -11.94 -7.49
C VAL A 167 15.60 -13.23 -8.30
N ILE A 168 16.74 -13.43 -8.97
CA ILE A 168 17.03 -14.62 -9.78
C ILE A 168 18.34 -15.31 -9.34
N GLU A 169 18.66 -16.43 -9.95
CA GLU A 169 19.96 -17.08 -9.77
C GLU A 169 21.11 -16.11 -10.09
N PRO A 170 22.24 -16.19 -9.35
CA PRO A 170 22.57 -17.19 -8.31
C PRO A 170 22.06 -16.87 -6.90
N LEU A 171 21.31 -15.78 -6.69
CA LEU A 171 20.84 -15.36 -5.36
C LEU A 171 19.60 -16.16 -4.92
N SER A 172 18.74 -16.51 -5.85
CA SER A 172 17.55 -17.34 -5.60
C SER A 172 17.82 -18.81 -5.92
N ILE A 173 17.76 -19.67 -4.92
CA ILE A 173 18.14 -21.09 -5.03
C ILE A 173 17.03 -21.92 -5.70
N ASP A 174 15.77 -21.62 -5.41
CA ASP A 174 14.62 -22.43 -5.84
C ASP A 174 13.95 -21.89 -7.12
N GLY A 175 14.63 -21.01 -7.85
CA GLY A 175 14.12 -20.36 -9.05
C GLY A 175 13.75 -18.88 -8.82
N PRO A 176 13.25 -18.18 -9.83
CA PRO A 176 12.97 -16.75 -9.76
C PRO A 176 11.93 -16.43 -8.67
N ILE A 177 12.22 -15.41 -7.86
CA ILE A 177 11.29 -14.85 -6.87
C ILE A 177 10.82 -13.50 -7.40
N VAL A 178 9.50 -13.30 -7.41
CA VAL A 178 8.88 -12.04 -7.87
C VAL A 178 7.86 -11.57 -6.86
N SER A 179 7.98 -10.32 -6.46
CA SER A 179 7.03 -9.65 -5.57
C SER A 179 6.50 -8.41 -6.26
N ILE A 180 5.21 -8.37 -6.56
CA ILE A 180 4.55 -7.22 -7.18
C ILE A 180 3.57 -6.65 -6.16
N ARG A 181 3.77 -5.38 -5.77
CA ARG A 181 2.81 -4.61 -4.99
C ARG A 181 2.07 -3.67 -5.93
N LYS A 182 0.76 -3.84 -6.02
CA LYS A 182 -0.06 -3.01 -6.89
C LYS A 182 -0.27 -1.63 -6.29
N PHE A 183 -0.28 -0.63 -7.15
CA PHE A 183 -0.66 0.72 -6.76
C PHE A 183 -2.18 0.87 -6.78
N ARG A 184 -2.75 1.33 -5.67
CA ARG A 184 -4.17 1.64 -5.59
C ARG A 184 -4.43 3.01 -6.19
N LYS A 185 -5.10 3.07 -7.33
CA LYS A 185 -5.39 4.33 -8.05
C LYS A 185 -6.36 5.21 -7.27
N ASP A 186 -7.37 4.60 -6.67
CA ASP A 186 -8.40 5.31 -5.90
C ASP A 186 -8.04 5.23 -4.41
N PRO A 187 -7.57 6.33 -3.80
CA PRO A 187 -7.24 6.35 -2.37
C PRO A 187 -8.51 6.13 -1.55
N LEU A 188 -8.36 5.44 -0.41
CA LEU A 188 -9.45 5.30 0.55
C LEU A 188 -9.82 6.67 1.11
N LYS A 189 -11.12 6.98 1.08
CA LYS A 189 -11.68 8.20 1.68
C LYS A 189 -11.90 8.00 3.19
N PRO A 190 -12.04 9.07 3.97
CA PRO A 190 -12.42 8.97 5.38
C PRO A 190 -13.67 8.13 5.62
N SER A 191 -14.70 8.27 4.76
CA SER A 191 -15.93 7.48 4.80
C SER A 191 -15.69 5.97 4.63
N ASP A 192 -14.71 5.58 3.79
CA ASP A 192 -14.40 4.18 3.56
C ASP A 192 -13.73 3.57 4.81
N LEU A 193 -12.84 4.34 5.47
CA LEU A 193 -12.18 3.92 6.69
C LEU A 193 -13.16 3.81 7.86
N LEU A 194 -14.12 4.74 7.96
CA LEU A 194 -15.22 4.69 8.92
C LEU A 194 -16.10 3.45 8.64
N GLY A 195 -16.54 3.25 7.40
CA GLY A 195 -17.37 2.12 6.99
C GLY A 195 -16.71 0.76 7.19
N ASN A 196 -15.38 0.69 7.03
CA ASN A 196 -14.59 -0.52 7.31
C ASN A 196 -14.31 -0.73 8.81
N GLY A 197 -14.74 0.22 9.67
CA GLY A 197 -14.47 0.20 11.10
C GLY A 197 -13.01 0.38 11.45
N THR A 198 -12.22 1.10 10.63
CA THR A 198 -10.83 1.43 10.98
C THR A 198 -10.78 2.32 12.21
N TYR A 199 -11.79 3.17 12.38
CA TYR A 199 -12.07 4.01 13.52
C TYR A 199 -13.58 4.33 13.59
N ASN A 200 -14.04 4.89 14.72
CA ASN A 200 -15.41 5.35 14.92
C ASN A 200 -15.59 6.85 14.57
N GLU A 201 -16.82 7.34 14.58
CA GLU A 201 -17.15 8.74 14.25
C GLU A 201 -16.44 9.75 15.15
N GLU A 202 -16.31 9.46 16.45
CA GLU A 202 -15.66 10.34 17.43
C GLU A 202 -14.18 10.53 17.11
N ILE A 203 -13.47 9.44 16.79
CA ILE A 203 -12.08 9.50 16.33
C ILE A 203 -11.98 10.22 14.98
N GLY A 204 -12.92 9.97 14.07
CA GLY A 204 -12.98 10.65 12.79
C GLY A 204 -13.06 12.17 12.94
N ALA A 205 -13.95 12.66 13.81
CA ALA A 205 -14.09 14.07 14.10
C ALA A 205 -12.83 14.71 14.73
N LEU A 206 -12.16 13.98 15.63
CA LEU A 206 -10.88 14.43 16.20
C LEU A 206 -9.80 14.56 15.13
N LEU A 207 -9.66 13.56 14.23
CA LEU A 207 -8.65 13.55 13.19
C LEU A 207 -8.90 14.67 12.15
N GLU A 208 -10.15 14.88 11.74
CA GLU A 208 -10.57 16.00 10.91
C GLU A 208 -10.17 17.34 11.54
N ALA A 209 -10.60 17.58 12.79
CA ALA A 209 -10.26 18.79 13.53
C ALA A 209 -8.74 18.99 13.67
N ALA A 210 -7.97 17.92 13.90
CA ALA A 210 -6.52 17.99 14.03
C ALA A 210 -5.87 18.40 12.70
N VAL A 211 -6.32 17.86 11.57
CA VAL A 211 -5.80 18.24 10.25
C VAL A 211 -6.17 19.67 9.89
N GLU A 212 -7.44 20.08 10.06
CA GLU A 212 -7.89 21.44 9.81
C GLU A 212 -7.19 22.47 10.72
N ALA A 213 -6.94 22.11 11.97
CA ALA A 213 -6.21 22.94 12.93
C ALA A 213 -4.71 23.03 12.69
N ARG A 214 -4.20 22.39 11.62
CA ARG A 214 -2.76 22.32 11.30
C ARG A 214 -1.93 21.67 12.42
N CYS A 215 -2.47 20.63 13.06
CA CYS A 215 -1.67 19.80 13.95
C CYS A 215 -0.70 18.95 13.14
N ASN A 216 0.51 18.81 13.63
CA ASN A 216 1.51 17.89 13.05
C ASN A 216 1.22 16.47 13.52
N VAL A 217 0.96 15.57 12.58
CA VAL A 217 0.49 14.21 12.87
C VAL A 217 1.47 13.18 12.34
N LEU A 218 1.90 12.27 13.20
CA LEU A 218 2.63 11.07 12.81
C LEU A 218 1.71 9.85 12.85
N VAL A 219 1.63 9.14 11.73
CA VAL A 219 0.94 7.84 11.65
C VAL A 219 1.98 6.74 11.91
N SER A 220 1.83 6.02 13.00
CA SER A 220 2.73 4.96 13.44
C SER A 220 2.08 3.59 13.27
N GLY A 221 2.86 2.58 12.90
CA GLY A 221 2.36 1.21 12.75
C GLY A 221 3.34 0.28 12.07
N GLY A 222 3.08 -1.01 12.16
CA GLY A 222 3.87 -2.06 11.53
C GLY A 222 3.76 -2.09 10.00
N THR A 223 4.42 -3.08 9.39
CA THR A 223 4.31 -3.33 7.94
C THR A 223 2.87 -3.71 7.58
N SER A 224 2.37 -3.20 6.45
CA SER A 224 1.01 -3.47 5.95
C SER A 224 -0.13 -3.13 6.92
N SER A 225 0.12 -2.29 7.93
CA SER A 225 -0.90 -1.84 8.90
C SER A 225 -1.89 -0.83 8.32
N GLY A 226 -1.57 -0.19 7.17
CA GLY A 226 -2.43 0.80 6.54
C GLY A 226 -2.02 2.26 6.79
N LYS A 227 -0.76 2.52 7.20
CA LYS A 227 -0.24 3.88 7.45
C LYS A 227 -0.46 4.82 6.27
N THR A 228 -0.03 4.42 5.06
CA THR A 228 -0.19 5.21 3.84
C THR A 228 -1.65 5.46 3.49
N SER A 229 -2.53 4.46 3.71
CA SER A 229 -3.97 4.60 3.48
C SER A 229 -4.61 5.59 4.44
N LEU A 230 -4.22 5.53 5.73
CA LEU A 230 -4.70 6.49 6.73
C LEU A 230 -4.17 7.90 6.42
N LEU A 231 -2.90 8.04 6.05
CA LEU A 231 -2.31 9.32 5.68
C LEU A 231 -3.00 9.94 4.46
N ASN A 232 -3.33 9.13 3.44
CA ASN A 232 -4.15 9.57 2.30
C ASN A 232 -5.54 10.07 2.76
N ALA A 233 -6.21 9.32 3.65
CA ALA A 233 -7.52 9.71 4.15
C ALA A 233 -7.47 11.00 4.99
N LEU A 234 -6.46 11.17 5.84
CA LEU A 234 -6.27 12.41 6.59
C LEU A 234 -6.09 13.62 5.68
N ALA A 235 -5.40 13.45 4.56
CA ALA A 235 -5.15 14.53 3.61
C ALA A 235 -6.44 15.07 2.94
N PHE A 236 -7.56 14.33 2.96
CA PHE A 236 -8.87 14.86 2.50
C PHE A 236 -9.37 16.06 3.31
N HIS A 237 -8.94 16.19 4.57
CA HIS A 237 -9.33 17.28 5.45
C HIS A 237 -8.40 18.49 5.33
N ILE A 238 -7.42 18.48 4.41
CA ILE A 238 -6.57 19.65 4.14
C ILE A 238 -7.37 20.66 3.34
N PRO A 239 -7.44 21.93 3.79
CA PRO A 239 -8.14 22.98 3.06
C PRO A 239 -7.60 23.20 1.64
N GLU A 240 -8.49 23.30 0.65
CA GLU A 240 -8.14 23.40 -0.79
C GLU A 240 -7.13 24.52 -1.14
N PRO A 241 -7.11 25.71 -0.50
CA PRO A 241 -6.15 26.76 -0.83
C PRO A 241 -4.71 26.42 -0.48
N GLU A 242 -4.46 25.38 0.34
CA GLU A 242 -3.14 25.05 0.83
C GLU A 242 -2.32 24.29 -0.22
N ARG A 243 -1.03 24.63 -0.32
CA ARG A 243 -0.07 23.93 -1.17
C ARG A 243 0.55 22.76 -0.40
N VAL A 244 0.31 21.56 -0.88
CA VAL A 244 0.84 20.33 -0.28
C VAL A 244 2.01 19.80 -1.10
N VAL A 245 3.13 19.48 -0.43
CA VAL A 245 4.26 18.79 -1.06
C VAL A 245 4.43 17.42 -0.42
N THR A 246 4.35 16.35 -1.22
CA THR A 246 4.60 14.99 -0.76
C THR A 246 6.03 14.56 -1.13
N ILE A 247 6.69 13.85 -0.24
CA ILE A 247 8.06 13.36 -0.40
C ILE A 247 8.11 11.89 0.01
N GLU A 248 8.51 11.02 -0.91
CA GLU A 248 8.47 9.57 -0.73
C GLU A 248 9.69 8.87 -1.35
N ASP A 249 10.03 7.69 -0.86
CA ASP A 249 11.00 6.81 -1.52
C ASP A 249 10.44 6.28 -2.84
N THR A 250 9.21 5.85 -2.79
CA THR A 250 8.41 5.51 -3.98
C THR A 250 7.04 6.12 -3.78
N ALA A 251 6.55 6.85 -4.76
CA ALA A 251 5.30 7.59 -4.65
C ALA A 251 4.09 6.66 -4.55
N GLU A 252 3.66 6.35 -3.34
CA GLU A 252 2.45 5.58 -2.99
C GLU A 252 1.28 6.50 -2.60
N LEU A 253 1.56 7.74 -2.18
CA LEU A 253 0.53 8.71 -1.83
C LEU A 253 -0.22 9.20 -3.09
N SER A 254 -1.54 9.18 -3.01
CA SER A 254 -2.45 9.70 -4.03
C SER A 254 -3.46 10.62 -3.38
N LEU A 255 -3.05 11.87 -3.11
CA LEU A 255 -3.88 12.82 -2.39
C LEU A 255 -4.97 13.38 -3.31
N ASN A 256 -6.22 13.34 -2.85
CA ASN A 256 -7.33 14.01 -3.52
C ASN A 256 -7.37 15.50 -3.10
N HIS A 257 -6.41 16.29 -3.60
CA HIS A 257 -6.27 17.70 -3.27
C HIS A 257 -5.84 18.47 -4.53
N PRO A 258 -6.39 19.68 -4.80
CA PRO A 258 -6.17 20.39 -6.07
C PRO A 258 -4.73 20.89 -6.26
N HIS A 259 -3.99 21.15 -5.17
CA HIS A 259 -2.66 21.70 -5.24
C HIS A 259 -1.60 20.80 -4.56
N VAL A 260 -1.25 19.69 -5.22
CA VAL A 260 -0.23 18.75 -4.76
C VAL A 260 0.99 18.76 -5.66
N VAL A 261 2.17 18.82 -5.05
CA VAL A 261 3.47 18.58 -5.70
C VAL A 261 4.03 17.28 -5.16
N ARG A 262 4.27 16.32 -6.03
CA ARG A 262 4.77 14.98 -5.65
C ARG A 262 6.25 14.87 -5.96
N LEU A 263 7.06 14.52 -4.97
CA LEU A 263 8.48 14.32 -5.09
C LEU A 263 8.82 12.88 -4.70
N GLU A 264 9.69 12.25 -5.50
CA GLU A 264 10.16 10.87 -5.28
C GLU A 264 11.68 10.86 -5.22
N SER A 265 12.25 10.12 -4.26
CA SER A 265 13.68 9.92 -4.14
C SER A 265 14.22 9.16 -5.38
N ARG A 266 15.48 9.32 -5.65
CA ARG A 266 16.14 8.59 -6.73
C ARG A 266 17.31 7.79 -6.18
N PRO A 267 17.24 6.44 -6.23
CA PRO A 267 18.39 5.61 -5.92
C PRO A 267 19.53 5.87 -6.91
N GLY A 268 20.76 5.68 -6.45
CA GLY A 268 21.94 5.85 -7.30
C GLY A 268 21.94 4.95 -8.53
N GLY A 269 22.64 5.41 -9.57
CA GLY A 269 23.05 4.55 -10.68
C GLY A 269 24.02 3.46 -10.21
N PHE A 270 24.41 2.55 -11.12
CA PHE A 270 25.39 1.49 -10.82
C PHE A 270 26.76 2.04 -10.32
N ASP A 271 27.11 3.25 -10.71
CA ASP A 271 28.30 3.99 -10.28
C ASP A 271 28.09 4.82 -9.00
N GLY A 272 26.93 4.71 -8.37
CA GLY A 272 26.51 5.49 -7.21
C GLY A 272 26.20 6.95 -7.51
N SER A 273 26.26 7.38 -8.78
CA SER A 273 25.95 8.75 -9.16
C SER A 273 24.45 9.03 -9.17
N GLY A 274 24.10 10.31 -9.03
CA GLY A 274 22.74 10.81 -9.21
C GLY A 274 21.76 10.41 -8.08
N VAL A 275 22.23 9.95 -6.94
CA VAL A 275 21.39 9.75 -5.73
C VAL A 275 20.72 11.06 -5.34
N VAL A 276 19.39 11.01 -5.12
CA VAL A 276 18.63 12.10 -4.50
C VAL A 276 17.82 11.49 -3.36
N THR A 277 18.19 11.83 -2.14
CA THR A 277 17.56 11.26 -0.94
C THR A 277 16.29 12.02 -0.55
N ILE A 278 15.43 11.42 0.29
CA ILE A 278 14.29 12.11 0.94
C ILE A 278 14.78 13.37 1.66
N ARG A 279 15.95 13.28 2.32
CA ARG A 279 16.58 14.39 3.03
C ARG A 279 16.88 15.56 2.11
N ASP A 280 17.44 15.30 0.92
CA ASP A 280 17.72 16.35 -0.08
C ASP A 280 16.45 17.00 -0.60
N LEU A 281 15.41 16.17 -0.85
CA LEU A 281 14.10 16.65 -1.29
C LEU A 281 13.44 17.53 -0.22
N LEU A 282 13.50 17.14 1.07
CA LEU A 282 12.98 17.95 2.17
C LEU A 282 13.67 19.32 2.24
N ARG A 283 15.01 19.35 2.18
CA ARG A 283 15.76 20.62 2.15
C ARG A 283 15.37 21.52 0.99
N ASN A 284 15.13 20.94 -0.17
CA ASN A 284 14.69 21.68 -1.34
C ASN A 284 13.23 22.17 -1.19
N THR A 285 12.37 21.36 -0.60
CA THR A 285 10.94 21.65 -0.42
C THR A 285 10.71 22.92 0.41
N LEU A 286 11.56 23.20 1.41
CA LEU A 286 11.48 24.43 2.19
C LEU A 286 11.65 25.73 1.35
N ARG A 287 12.12 25.61 0.10
CA ARG A 287 12.23 26.72 -0.87
C ARG A 287 11.10 26.74 -1.89
N MET A 288 10.19 25.76 -1.83
CA MET A 288 9.08 25.61 -2.76
C MET A 288 7.79 26.27 -2.29
N ARG A 289 7.81 26.97 -1.15
CA ARG A 289 6.65 27.59 -0.48
C ARG A 289 5.52 26.56 -0.20
N PRO A 290 5.80 25.46 0.48
CA PRO A 290 4.77 24.55 0.90
C PRO A 290 3.97 25.14 2.07
N ASP A 291 2.66 24.92 2.09
CA ASP A 291 1.85 25.15 3.30
C ASP A 291 1.89 23.91 4.21
N ARG A 292 1.98 22.71 3.60
CA ARG A 292 2.14 21.44 4.31
C ARG A 292 3.14 20.54 3.60
N ILE A 293 3.89 19.78 4.38
CA ILE A 293 4.82 18.76 3.90
C ILE A 293 4.35 17.40 4.41
N ILE A 294 4.21 16.44 3.49
CA ILE A 294 3.82 15.08 3.84
C ILE A 294 4.96 14.14 3.45
N VAL A 295 5.54 13.47 4.46
CA VAL A 295 6.61 12.50 4.27
C VAL A 295 5.99 11.11 4.28
N GLY A 296 6.12 10.37 3.17
CA GLY A 296 5.52 9.04 3.03
C GLY A 296 5.96 8.08 4.12
N GLU A 297 7.27 8.01 4.40
CA GLU A 297 7.82 7.27 5.54
C GLU A 297 9.17 7.86 5.99
N VAL A 298 9.34 8.00 7.29
CA VAL A 298 10.57 8.46 7.93
C VAL A 298 11.38 7.24 8.36
N ARG A 299 12.51 7.02 7.70
CA ARG A 299 13.38 5.85 7.91
C ARG A 299 14.82 6.19 8.26
N GLY A 300 15.25 7.44 8.01
CA GLY A 300 16.64 7.85 8.08
C GLY A 300 16.82 9.29 8.52
N GLY A 301 17.86 9.91 7.97
CA GLY A 301 18.31 11.23 8.36
C GLY A 301 17.36 12.38 8.07
N GLU A 302 16.38 12.18 7.22
CA GLU A 302 15.30 13.14 6.91
C GLU A 302 14.48 13.55 8.13
N VAL A 303 14.52 12.76 9.21
CA VAL A 303 13.87 13.08 10.47
C VAL A 303 14.25 14.47 10.98
N LEU A 304 15.52 14.88 10.84
CA LEU A 304 15.99 16.19 11.31
C LEU A 304 15.37 17.34 10.53
N GLU A 305 15.32 17.22 9.21
CA GLU A 305 14.72 18.23 8.34
C GLU A 305 13.19 18.28 8.49
N MET A 306 12.55 17.12 8.73
CA MET A 306 11.11 17.06 9.02
C MET A 306 10.78 17.77 10.34
N LEU A 307 11.51 17.47 11.43
CA LEU A 307 11.32 18.13 12.73
C LEU A 307 11.60 19.64 12.62
N GLN A 308 12.61 20.03 11.85
CA GLN A 308 12.89 21.44 11.59
C GLN A 308 11.71 22.11 10.85
N ALA A 309 11.20 21.50 9.80
CA ALA A 309 10.06 22.02 9.05
C ALA A 309 8.84 22.23 9.96
N MET A 310 8.48 21.22 10.77
CA MET A 310 7.38 21.27 11.73
C MET A 310 7.58 22.34 12.80
N ASN A 311 8.81 22.67 13.18
CA ASN A 311 9.13 23.71 14.17
C ASN A 311 9.28 25.13 13.58
N THR A 312 9.30 25.27 12.24
CA THR A 312 9.64 26.55 11.59
C THR A 312 8.54 27.05 10.64
N GLY A 313 7.28 26.81 10.98
CA GLY A 313 6.13 27.42 10.31
C GLY A 313 5.47 26.57 9.21
N HIS A 314 5.85 25.30 9.09
CA HIS A 314 5.15 24.34 8.21
C HIS A 314 4.21 23.45 9.05
N ASP A 315 3.39 24.09 9.87
CA ASP A 315 2.38 23.45 10.71
C ASP A 315 1.38 22.64 9.87
N GLY A 316 0.91 21.51 10.42
CA GLY A 316 0.03 20.58 9.73
C GLY A 316 0.77 19.61 8.83
N SER A 317 2.11 19.54 8.94
CA SER A 317 2.89 18.53 8.27
C SER A 317 2.60 17.14 8.85
N MET A 318 2.66 16.13 8.01
CA MET A 318 2.34 14.75 8.39
C MET A 318 3.41 13.80 7.88
N GLY A 319 3.48 12.62 8.50
CA GLY A 319 4.38 11.58 8.04
C GLY A 319 4.04 10.23 8.63
N THR A 320 4.69 9.16 8.12
CA THR A 320 4.57 7.84 8.73
C THR A 320 5.88 7.38 9.34
N VAL A 321 5.78 6.59 10.40
CA VAL A 321 6.91 5.97 11.09
C VAL A 321 6.60 4.50 11.34
N HIS A 322 7.57 3.64 11.12
CA HIS A 322 7.41 2.22 11.43
C HIS A 322 7.73 1.97 12.90
N ALA A 323 6.72 1.82 13.73
CA ALA A 323 6.88 1.50 15.15
C ALA A 323 5.67 0.69 15.68
N SER A 324 5.85 -0.04 16.78
CA SER A 324 4.83 -0.91 17.38
C SER A 324 3.95 -0.19 18.41
N SER A 325 4.35 1.00 18.84
CA SER A 325 3.61 1.83 19.79
C SER A 325 3.99 3.31 19.65
N PRO A 326 3.16 4.25 20.19
CA PRO A 326 3.49 5.67 20.19
C PRO A 326 4.80 5.99 20.91
N ARG A 327 5.08 5.30 22.01
CA ARG A 327 6.34 5.46 22.74
C ARG A 327 7.54 5.02 21.91
N GLU A 328 7.42 3.89 21.23
CA GLU A 328 8.48 3.39 20.36
C GLU A 328 8.67 4.30 19.14
N CYS A 329 7.59 4.91 18.63
CA CYS A 329 7.68 5.93 17.60
C CYS A 329 8.61 7.07 18.01
N LEU A 330 8.43 7.62 19.23
CA LEU A 330 9.30 8.68 19.75
C LEU A 330 10.76 8.22 19.89
N TYR A 331 11.01 7.04 20.46
CA TYR A 331 12.36 6.48 20.54
C TYR A 331 13.00 6.29 19.17
N ARG A 332 12.22 5.86 18.19
CA ARG A 332 12.70 5.69 16.82
C ARG A 332 13.14 7.01 16.21
N LEU A 333 12.40 8.10 16.44
CA LEU A 333 12.81 9.44 15.99
C LEU A 333 14.12 9.88 16.64
N GLU A 334 14.30 9.65 17.95
CA GLU A 334 15.56 9.94 18.65
C GLU A 334 16.73 9.15 18.04
N MET A 335 16.53 7.85 17.81
CA MET A 335 17.52 6.96 17.22
C MET A 335 17.91 7.39 15.79
N LEU A 336 16.92 7.70 14.94
CA LEU A 336 17.15 8.14 13.57
C LEU A 336 17.89 9.48 13.52
N ALA A 337 17.56 10.41 14.42
CA ALA A 337 18.28 11.68 14.55
C ALA A 337 19.74 11.48 14.98
N GLY A 338 20.00 10.52 15.88
CA GLY A 338 21.36 10.13 16.28
C GLY A 338 22.16 9.60 15.08
N PHE A 339 21.59 8.68 14.30
CA PHE A 339 22.23 8.14 13.09
C PHE A 339 22.42 9.21 12.00
N ALA A 340 21.57 10.23 11.96
CA ALA A 340 21.71 11.36 11.05
C ALA A 340 22.82 12.35 11.44
N GLY A 341 23.53 12.12 12.56
CA GLY A 341 24.61 12.95 13.04
C GLY A 341 24.13 14.21 13.76
N PHE A 342 23.04 14.13 14.52
CA PHE A 342 22.59 15.25 15.35
C PHE A 342 23.68 15.65 16.35
N GLN A 343 24.10 16.92 16.31
CA GLN A 343 25.23 17.45 17.12
C GLN A 343 24.79 18.11 18.45
N GLY A 344 23.48 18.09 18.75
CA GLY A 344 22.94 18.66 19.98
C GLY A 344 22.94 17.68 21.15
N THR A 345 22.51 18.16 22.31
CA THR A 345 22.27 17.29 23.47
C THR A 345 20.96 16.49 23.28
N GLU A 346 20.90 15.35 23.95
CA GLU A 346 19.68 14.51 23.97
C GLU A 346 18.44 15.33 24.42
N SER A 347 18.61 16.17 25.45
CA SER A 347 17.56 17.07 25.94
C SER A 347 17.09 18.06 24.86
N SER A 348 18.02 18.58 24.03
CA SER A 348 17.65 19.50 22.96
C SER A 348 16.91 18.79 21.84
N LEU A 349 17.26 17.55 21.54
CA LEU A 349 16.55 16.72 20.56
C LEU A 349 15.12 16.40 21.03
N ARG A 350 14.97 15.93 22.26
CA ARG A 350 13.66 15.64 22.85
C ARG A 350 12.75 16.85 22.86
N ARG A 351 13.30 18.05 23.15
CA ARG A 351 12.56 19.30 23.07
C ARG A 351 12.12 19.61 21.65
N GLN A 352 12.98 19.39 20.64
CA GLN A 352 12.60 19.57 19.24
C GLN A 352 11.49 18.60 18.83
N ILE A 353 11.56 17.34 19.24
CA ILE A 353 10.52 16.35 18.97
C ILE A 353 9.20 16.73 19.65
N ALA A 354 9.25 17.08 20.93
CA ALA A 354 8.08 17.45 21.72
C ALA A 354 7.37 18.72 21.20
N ASN A 355 8.11 19.65 20.62
CA ASN A 355 7.53 20.88 20.05
C ASN A 355 7.03 20.66 18.61
N ALA A 356 7.61 19.71 17.87
CA ALA A 356 7.28 19.46 16.48
C ALA A 356 5.99 18.64 16.30
N ILE A 357 5.73 17.70 17.18
CA ILE A 357 4.68 16.70 17.02
C ILE A 357 3.52 17.00 17.94
N ASP A 358 2.30 17.12 17.40
CA ASP A 358 1.08 17.26 18.19
C ASP A 358 0.45 15.89 18.49
N PHE A 359 0.32 15.00 17.48
CA PHE A 359 -0.35 13.71 17.62
C PHE A 359 0.44 12.56 17.01
N ILE A 360 0.34 11.42 17.67
CA ILE A 360 0.76 10.11 17.14
C ILE A 360 -0.48 9.23 17.04
N VAL A 361 -0.82 8.79 15.82
CA VAL A 361 -1.92 7.89 15.53
C VAL A 361 -1.36 6.51 15.27
N GLN A 362 -1.54 5.59 16.21
CA GLN A 362 -1.08 4.22 16.07
C GLN A 362 -2.12 3.39 15.32
N ILE A 363 -1.72 2.82 14.18
CA ILE A 363 -2.57 1.93 13.40
C ILE A 363 -1.97 0.53 13.36
N GLY A 364 -2.80 -0.49 13.51
CA GLY A 364 -2.39 -1.88 13.51
C GLY A 364 -3.26 -2.75 12.63
N ARG A 365 -2.71 -3.92 12.28
CA ARG A 365 -3.43 -4.99 11.63
C ARG A 365 -3.73 -6.08 12.66
N LEU A 366 -4.99 -6.40 12.85
CA LEU A 366 -5.45 -7.45 13.76
C LEU A 366 -5.21 -8.84 13.14
N SER A 367 -5.32 -9.88 13.95
CA SER A 367 -5.16 -11.29 13.54
C SER A 367 -6.16 -11.71 12.44
N ASN A 368 -7.35 -11.12 12.45
CA ASN A 368 -8.39 -11.33 11.44
C ASN A 368 -8.17 -10.53 10.13
N GLY A 369 -7.02 -9.85 9.98
CA GLY A 369 -6.68 -9.04 8.81
C GLY A 369 -7.24 -7.62 8.82
N ARG A 370 -8.18 -7.29 9.72
CA ARG A 370 -8.75 -5.95 9.82
C ARG A 370 -7.71 -4.93 10.30
N ARG A 371 -7.81 -3.71 9.80
CA ARG A 371 -6.93 -2.59 10.20
C ARG A 371 -7.69 -1.68 11.14
N ARG A 372 -7.09 -1.32 12.29
CA ARG A 372 -7.71 -0.49 13.33
C ARG A 372 -6.74 0.57 13.82
N ILE A 373 -7.25 1.77 14.10
CA ILE A 373 -6.51 2.70 14.95
C ILE A 373 -6.48 2.10 16.35
N LEU A 374 -5.28 1.80 16.83
CA LEU A 374 -5.05 1.16 18.13
C LEU A 374 -4.99 2.18 19.26
N SER A 375 -4.46 3.37 18.98
CA SER A 375 -4.49 4.49 19.93
C SER A 375 -4.28 5.83 19.23
N ILE A 376 -4.75 6.89 19.88
CA ILE A 376 -4.40 8.27 19.55
C ILE A 376 -3.74 8.88 20.79
N THR A 377 -2.51 9.33 20.59
CA THR A 377 -1.68 9.90 21.66
C THR A 377 -1.30 11.32 21.31
N GLU A 378 -1.57 12.26 22.19
CA GLU A 378 -1.11 13.64 22.09
C GLU A 378 0.25 13.79 22.76
N VAL A 379 1.15 14.56 22.15
CA VAL A 379 2.43 14.99 22.75
C VAL A 379 2.19 16.32 23.46
N THR A 380 2.35 16.32 24.79
CA THR A 380 1.99 17.48 25.62
C THR A 380 3.17 18.34 26.02
N GLY A 381 4.38 17.96 25.62
CA GLY A 381 5.61 18.72 25.90
C GLY A 381 6.75 17.89 26.45
N LEU A 382 7.60 18.51 27.25
CA LEU A 382 8.76 17.87 27.87
C LEU A 382 8.67 18.05 29.40
N SER A 383 8.75 16.96 30.16
CA SER A 383 8.83 16.97 31.62
C SER A 383 10.02 16.12 32.06
N ASP A 384 10.90 16.65 32.90
CA ASP A 384 12.09 15.96 33.44
C ASP A 384 12.93 15.26 32.35
N ASN A 385 13.13 15.94 31.22
CA ASN A 385 13.83 15.40 30.05
C ASN A 385 13.14 14.19 29.39
N ILE A 386 11.87 13.95 29.67
CA ILE A 386 11.04 12.90 29.06
C ILE A 386 9.97 13.59 28.22
N ILE A 387 9.74 13.12 27.00
CA ILE A 387 8.64 13.59 26.17
C ILE A 387 7.34 13.14 26.82
N ALA A 388 6.56 14.12 27.32
CA ALA A 388 5.28 13.88 27.96
C ALA A 388 4.21 13.62 26.91
N THR A 389 3.42 12.61 27.13
CA THR A 389 2.32 12.21 26.24
C THR A 389 1.07 11.88 27.03
N GLN A 390 -0.09 12.08 26.41
CA GLN A 390 -1.36 11.57 26.93
C GLN A 390 -2.11 10.78 25.86
N GLU A 391 -2.59 9.61 26.24
CA GLU A 391 -3.42 8.79 25.37
C GLU A 391 -4.86 9.29 25.45
N LEU A 392 -5.47 9.60 24.31
CA LEU A 392 -6.84 10.11 24.23
C LEU A 392 -7.84 8.96 23.96
N TYR A 393 -7.46 8.06 23.09
CA TYR A 393 -8.27 6.89 22.69
C TYR A 393 -7.41 5.64 22.66
N ARG A 394 -8.02 4.54 23.10
CA ARG A 394 -7.43 3.20 23.07
C ARG A 394 -8.42 2.21 22.46
N TYR A 395 -7.95 1.38 21.55
CA TYR A 395 -8.72 0.29 20.99
C TYR A 395 -8.70 -0.93 21.92
N GLU A 396 -9.88 -1.50 22.16
CA GLU A 396 -10.07 -2.76 22.85
C GLU A 396 -11.06 -3.61 22.07
N ALA A 397 -10.70 -4.85 21.75
CA ALA A 397 -11.68 -5.81 21.25
C ALA A 397 -12.53 -6.28 22.46
N ARG A 398 -13.82 -6.05 22.43
CA ARG A 398 -14.76 -6.56 23.44
C ARG A 398 -15.51 -7.77 22.89
N VAL A 399 -15.71 -8.77 23.73
CA VAL A 399 -16.51 -9.93 23.39
C VAL A 399 -17.90 -9.74 24.03
N THR A 400 -18.94 -9.79 23.18
CA THR A 400 -20.32 -9.69 23.69
C THR A 400 -20.71 -10.97 24.49
N PRO A 401 -21.78 -10.95 25.28
CA PRO A 401 -22.29 -12.16 25.98
C PRO A 401 -22.58 -13.31 25.01
N GLU A 402 -22.87 -13.00 23.73
CA GLU A 402 -23.15 -13.95 22.65
C GLU A 402 -21.87 -14.49 22.01
N GLY A 403 -20.67 -14.02 22.42
CA GLY A 403 -19.36 -14.48 21.95
C GLY A 403 -18.89 -13.75 20.66
N GLU A 404 -19.52 -12.66 20.27
CA GLU A 404 -19.10 -11.87 19.11
C GLU A 404 -18.03 -10.84 19.51
N GLU A 405 -16.95 -10.74 18.72
CA GLU A 405 -15.96 -9.67 18.86
C GLU A 405 -16.50 -8.37 18.28
N VAL A 406 -16.61 -7.34 19.12
CA VAL A 406 -17.04 -5.99 18.73
C VAL A 406 -15.87 -5.02 18.91
N ASP A 407 -15.62 -4.21 17.88
CA ASP A 407 -14.64 -3.14 17.95
C ASP A 407 -15.08 -2.07 18.96
N HIS A 408 -14.23 -1.74 19.91
CA HIS A 408 -14.48 -0.70 20.89
C HIS A 408 -13.28 0.23 21.00
N TRP A 409 -13.52 1.53 20.99
CA TRP A 409 -12.53 2.56 21.31
C TRP A 409 -12.92 3.22 22.61
N GLU A 410 -12.12 3.00 23.63
CA GLU A 410 -12.29 3.64 24.92
C GLU A 410 -11.78 5.08 24.82
N SER A 411 -12.68 6.05 25.07
CA SER A 411 -12.28 7.43 25.33
C SER A 411 -11.81 7.53 26.77
N LEU A 412 -10.58 7.98 26.98
CA LEU A 412 -10.01 8.10 28.33
C LEU A 412 -10.49 9.35 29.09
N GLY A 413 -11.48 10.07 28.53
CA GLY A 413 -12.06 11.26 29.15
C GLY A 413 -11.12 12.47 29.19
N ILE A 414 -10.01 12.38 28.47
CA ILE A 414 -8.99 13.44 28.41
C ILE A 414 -9.24 14.27 27.16
N HIS A 415 -9.40 15.58 27.34
CA HIS A 415 -9.52 16.49 26.22
C HIS A 415 -8.14 16.88 25.68
N PRO A 416 -7.99 17.05 24.35
CA PRO A 416 -6.74 17.52 23.76
C PRO A 416 -6.33 18.88 24.35
N HIS A 417 -5.04 18.99 24.69
CA HIS A 417 -4.47 20.24 25.25
C HIS A 417 -3.95 21.18 24.16
N SER A 418 -3.66 20.65 22.97
CA SER A 418 -3.09 21.46 21.88
C SER A 418 -3.85 22.77 21.69
N PRO A 419 -3.16 23.93 21.77
CA PRO A 419 -3.78 25.23 21.55
C PRO A 419 -4.32 25.38 20.12
N LYS A 420 -3.81 24.61 19.17
CA LYS A 420 -4.27 24.57 17.79
C LYS A 420 -5.74 24.11 17.69
N LEU A 421 -6.18 23.23 18.61
CA LEU A 421 -7.55 22.71 18.68
C LEU A 421 -8.53 23.60 19.47
N ALA A 422 -8.10 24.77 19.97
CA ALA A 422 -8.94 25.60 20.83
C ALA A 422 -10.30 25.95 20.21
N ARG A 423 -10.36 26.22 18.90
CA ARG A 423 -11.60 26.53 18.16
C ARG A 423 -12.52 25.31 17.97
N PHE A 424 -12.01 24.10 18.07
CA PHE A 424 -12.77 22.85 17.88
C PHE A 424 -13.23 22.22 19.19
N ARG A 425 -12.84 22.76 20.35
CA ARG A 425 -13.15 22.17 21.68
C ARG A 425 -14.63 21.97 21.92
N GLN A 426 -15.49 22.92 21.48
CA GLN A 426 -16.94 22.81 21.67
C GLN A 426 -17.52 21.66 20.84
N THR A 427 -17.04 21.45 19.61
CA THR A 427 -17.47 20.36 18.73
C THR A 427 -17.01 19.00 19.26
N LEU A 428 -15.78 18.93 19.76
CA LEU A 428 -15.19 17.70 20.31
C LEU A 428 -15.78 17.31 21.68
N SER A 429 -16.28 18.29 22.47
CA SER A 429 -16.93 18.01 23.76
C SER A 429 -18.41 17.67 23.66
N GLY A 430 -19.08 18.01 22.56
CA GLY A 430 -20.51 17.74 22.35
C GLY A 430 -20.84 16.30 22.00
N GLY A 431 -19.89 15.52 21.52
CA GLY A 431 -20.07 14.10 21.19
C GLY A 431 -20.24 13.19 22.43
N ALA A 432 -19.72 13.59 23.56
CA ALA A 432 -19.78 12.79 24.81
C ALA A 432 -21.12 12.89 25.59
N ALA A 433 -22.02 13.81 25.21
CA ALA A 433 -23.26 14.09 25.96
C ALA A 433 -24.53 13.39 25.40
N GLY A 434 -24.43 12.59 24.34
CA GLY A 434 -25.57 11.99 23.61
C GLY A 434 -26.10 10.67 24.15
N GLY A 435 -25.60 10.13 25.28
CA GLY A 435 -25.98 8.82 25.84
C GLY A 435 -26.82 8.86 27.12
N GLY A 436 -27.64 9.89 27.33
CA GLY A 436 -28.53 10.00 28.51
C GLY A 436 -29.90 9.41 28.27
N PHE A 437 -30.18 8.27 28.84
CA PHE A 437 -31.51 7.65 28.97
C PHE A 437 -32.50 8.63 29.57
N GLY A 438 -33.42 9.14 28.78
CA GLY A 438 -34.60 9.87 29.21
C GLY A 438 -35.75 8.90 29.54
N GLY A 439 -35.70 8.29 30.71
CA GLY A 439 -36.87 7.61 31.29
C GLY A 439 -37.85 8.64 31.88
N GLY A 440 -38.85 9.06 31.09
CA GLY A 440 -39.96 9.87 31.58
C GLY A 440 -41.04 8.98 32.19
N PHE A 441 -41.10 8.94 33.51
CA PHE A 441 -42.32 8.53 34.23
C PHE A 441 -43.27 9.71 34.23
N GLY A 442 -44.40 9.57 33.49
CA GLY A 442 -45.56 10.44 33.57
C GLY A 442 -46.57 9.83 34.51
N GLY A 443 -46.82 10.48 35.62
CA GLY A 443 -47.95 10.22 36.49
C GLY A 443 -48.81 11.49 36.58
N GLY A 444 -50.11 11.30 36.47
CA GLY A 444 -51.11 12.31 36.73
C GLY A 444 -52.18 12.36 35.66
#